data_c8d757c1fd19e6487949034112e7510b
#
_entry.id   c8d757c1fd19e6487949034112e7510b
#
_cell.length_a   1.000
_cell.length_b   1.000
_cell.length_c   1.000
_cell.angle_alpha   90.00
_cell.angle_beta   90.00
_cell.angle_gamma   90.00
#
_symmetry.space_group_name_H-M   'P 1'
#
loop_
_entity.id
_entity.type
_entity.pdbx_description
1 polymer ?
#
loop_
_entity_poly.entity_id
_entity_poly.type
_entity_poly.pdbx_seq_one_letter_code
_entity_poly.pdbx_strand_id
1 'polypeptide(L)'
;MLNIVLVEPEIPHNTGAIARTCAATGAKLHLVRPLGFDISDKMVKRCGLDYWYLVDITVYDNLDDYFRQNGDENIWLATTKGSLPYTDADMTGNVSLLFGKETAGLPAWLREKYPDRCIRIPMISEARSLNLSNSVAVITYEALRQQNFPNLKY
;
A
#
# COMPACT_ATOMS: atom_id res chain seq x y z
N MET A 1 6.85 11.94 -4.57
CA MET A 1 6.38 10.71 -5.26
C MET A 1 5.80 9.77 -4.22
N LEU A 2 4.66 9.17 -4.52
CA LEU A 2 3.98 8.28 -3.60
C LEU A 2 3.99 6.86 -4.15
N ASN A 3 4.45 5.92 -3.32
CA ASN A 3 4.58 4.51 -3.69
C ASN A 3 3.70 3.67 -2.77
N ILE A 4 2.79 2.91 -3.36
CA ILE A 4 1.96 1.94 -2.65
C ILE A 4 2.56 0.57 -2.88
N VAL A 5 2.91 -0.14 -1.82
CA VAL A 5 3.58 -1.44 -1.87
C VAL A 5 2.67 -2.48 -1.23
N LEU A 6 2.23 -3.44 -2.01
CA LEU A 6 1.42 -4.56 -1.53
C LEU A 6 2.32 -5.79 -1.38
N VAL A 7 2.46 -6.25 -0.14
CA VAL A 7 3.31 -7.40 0.19
C VAL A 7 2.47 -8.65 0.20
N GLU A 8 2.65 -9.49 -0.82
CA GLU A 8 1.96 -10.78 -0.99
C GLU A 8 0.43 -10.65 -0.99
N PRO A 9 -0.15 -9.72 -1.78
CA PRO A 9 -1.61 -9.57 -1.80
C PRO A 9 -2.29 -10.85 -2.29
N GLU A 10 -3.41 -11.20 -1.68
CA GLU A 10 -4.09 -12.47 -1.91
C GLU A 10 -5.35 -12.35 -2.75
N ILE A 11 -6.08 -11.25 -2.60
CA ILE A 11 -7.42 -11.07 -3.17
C ILE A 11 -7.36 -10.16 -4.39
N PRO A 12 -7.65 -10.68 -5.60
CA PRO A 12 -7.54 -9.89 -6.83
C PRO A 12 -8.43 -8.65 -6.83
N HIS A 13 -9.61 -8.73 -6.24
CA HIS A 13 -10.56 -7.62 -6.15
C HIS A 13 -9.96 -6.42 -5.38
N ASN A 14 -9.27 -6.69 -4.27
CA ASN A 14 -8.60 -5.63 -3.50
C ASN A 14 -7.48 -4.97 -4.31
N THR A 15 -6.65 -5.76 -4.97
CA THR A 15 -5.57 -5.23 -5.81
C THR A 15 -6.13 -4.38 -6.96
N GLY A 16 -7.22 -4.80 -7.58
CA GLY A 16 -7.90 -4.02 -8.60
C GLY A 16 -8.41 -2.68 -8.08
N ALA A 17 -9.06 -2.66 -6.93
CA ALA A 17 -9.53 -1.44 -6.29
C ALA A 17 -8.37 -0.50 -5.92
N ILE A 18 -7.26 -1.06 -5.44
CA ILE A 18 -6.05 -0.30 -5.11
C ILE A 18 -5.41 0.28 -6.38
N ALA A 19 -5.37 -0.48 -7.47
CA ALA A 19 -4.89 0.01 -8.76
C ALA A 19 -5.70 1.22 -9.22
N ARG A 20 -7.01 1.21 -9.02
CA ARG A 20 -7.87 2.35 -9.33
C ARG A 20 -7.53 3.59 -8.49
N THR A 21 -7.26 3.41 -7.20
CA THR A 21 -6.81 4.50 -6.32
C THR A 21 -5.47 5.06 -6.81
N CYS A 22 -4.53 4.19 -7.20
CA CYS A 22 -3.25 4.62 -7.76
C CYS A 22 -3.43 5.39 -9.07
N ALA A 23 -4.30 4.93 -9.95
CA ALA A 23 -4.62 5.64 -11.20
C ALA A 23 -5.19 7.03 -10.93
N ALA A 24 -6.09 7.13 -9.94
CA ALA A 24 -6.74 8.40 -9.60
C ALA A 24 -5.79 9.42 -8.96
N THR A 25 -4.72 8.96 -8.32
CA THR A 25 -3.83 9.80 -7.52
C THR A 25 -2.44 9.99 -8.14
N GLY A 26 -2.08 9.21 -9.14
CA GLY A 26 -0.74 9.20 -9.71
C GLY A 26 0.27 8.42 -8.88
N ALA A 27 -0.17 7.70 -7.83
CA ALA A 27 0.72 6.86 -7.04
C ALA A 27 1.20 5.66 -7.86
N LYS A 28 2.43 5.24 -7.62
CA LYS A 28 2.97 4.01 -8.21
C LYS A 28 2.54 2.81 -7.39
N LEU A 29 2.25 1.70 -8.06
CA LEU A 29 1.88 0.44 -7.43
C LEU A 29 3.01 -0.57 -7.55
N HIS A 30 3.44 -1.08 -6.41
CA HIS A 30 4.46 -2.12 -6.32
C HIS A 30 3.82 -3.38 -5.74
N LEU A 31 3.99 -4.50 -6.44
CA LEU A 31 3.46 -5.80 -6.02
C LEU A 31 4.61 -6.75 -5.70
N VAL A 32 4.65 -7.24 -4.48
CA VAL A 32 5.69 -8.17 -3.99
C VAL A 32 5.12 -9.58 -3.96
N ARG A 33 5.73 -10.48 -4.74
CA ARG A 33 5.34 -11.91 -4.78
C ARG A 33 5.69 -12.63 -3.47
N PRO A 34 4.97 -13.75 -3.19
CA PRO A 34 3.95 -14.39 -4.04
C PRO A 34 2.62 -13.66 -4.06
N LEU A 35 1.94 -13.67 -5.21
CA LEU A 35 0.60 -13.13 -5.36
C LEU A 35 -0.42 -14.25 -5.27
N GLY A 36 -1.56 -14.00 -4.63
CA GLY A 36 -2.67 -14.96 -4.54
C GLY A 36 -3.48 -15.08 -5.84
N PHE A 37 -3.02 -14.44 -6.91
CA PHE A 37 -3.70 -14.37 -8.21
C PHE A 37 -2.67 -14.15 -9.31
N ASP A 38 -3.09 -14.35 -10.56
CA ASP A 38 -2.29 -14.00 -11.73
C ASP A 38 -2.57 -12.53 -12.11
N ILE A 39 -1.54 -11.71 -12.19
CA ILE A 39 -1.68 -10.29 -12.55
C ILE A 39 -2.23 -10.10 -13.97
N SER A 40 -2.03 -11.08 -14.86
CA SER A 40 -2.64 -11.12 -16.19
C SER A 40 -4.09 -11.55 -16.17
N ASP A 41 -4.61 -12.00 -15.02
CA ASP A 41 -5.97 -12.47 -14.87
C ASP A 41 -6.97 -11.37 -15.24
N LYS A 42 -7.95 -11.74 -16.05
CA LYS A 42 -9.05 -10.85 -16.45
C LYS A 42 -9.80 -10.29 -15.24
N MET A 43 -9.84 -11.01 -14.12
CA MET A 43 -10.49 -10.54 -12.90
C MET A 43 -9.77 -9.34 -12.30
N VAL A 44 -8.44 -9.35 -12.26
CA VAL A 44 -7.65 -8.21 -11.77
C VAL A 44 -7.89 -7.00 -12.67
N LYS A 45 -7.80 -7.17 -13.98
CA LYS A 45 -8.05 -6.11 -14.95
C LYS A 45 -9.48 -5.59 -14.88
N ARG A 46 -10.45 -6.49 -14.66
CA ARG A 46 -11.86 -6.12 -14.52
C ARG A 46 -12.12 -5.30 -13.26
N CYS A 47 -11.47 -5.65 -12.13
CA CYS A 47 -11.57 -4.88 -10.88
C CYS A 47 -10.90 -3.52 -10.98
N GLY A 48 -9.78 -3.42 -11.72
CA GLY A 48 -9.11 -2.16 -12.03
C GLY A 48 -9.81 -1.36 -13.13
N LEU A 49 -10.74 -1.99 -13.84
CA LEU A 49 -11.54 -1.40 -14.91
C LEU A 49 -10.66 -0.73 -15.99
N ASP A 50 -11.18 0.36 -16.56
CA ASP A 50 -10.52 1.11 -17.62
C ASP A 50 -9.30 1.91 -17.13
N TYR A 51 -9.02 1.92 -15.83
CA TYR A 51 -7.92 2.68 -15.25
C TYR A 51 -6.60 1.91 -15.22
N TRP A 52 -6.61 0.60 -15.52
CA TRP A 52 -5.42 -0.25 -15.40
C TRP A 52 -4.21 0.27 -16.18
N TYR A 53 -4.43 0.78 -17.36
CA TYR A 53 -3.36 1.31 -18.21
C TYR A 53 -2.75 2.62 -17.70
N LEU A 54 -3.41 3.29 -16.76
CA LEU A 54 -2.92 4.53 -16.16
C LEU A 54 -2.00 4.29 -14.96
N VAL A 55 -1.89 3.06 -14.51
CA VAL A 55 -1.13 2.73 -13.30
C VAL A 55 0.28 2.27 -13.67
N ASP A 56 1.27 2.87 -13.04
CA ASP A 56 2.65 2.40 -13.12
C ASP A 56 2.81 1.25 -12.11
N ILE A 57 2.90 0.02 -12.62
CA ILE A 57 2.97 -1.20 -11.81
C ILE A 57 4.32 -1.87 -12.00
N THR A 58 4.99 -2.17 -10.89
CA THR A 58 6.20 -2.99 -10.87
C THR A 58 5.98 -4.21 -9.97
N VAL A 59 6.42 -5.37 -10.43
CA VAL A 59 6.31 -6.63 -9.68
C VAL A 59 7.70 -7.08 -9.25
N TYR A 60 7.83 -7.50 -8.01
CA TYR A 60 9.09 -7.94 -7.40
C TYR A 60 9.00 -9.42 -7.00
N ASP A 61 10.10 -10.13 -7.07
CA ASP A 61 10.13 -11.56 -6.73
C ASP A 61 9.91 -11.83 -5.25
N ASN A 62 10.37 -10.91 -4.39
CA ASN A 62 10.22 -10.97 -2.93
C ASN A 62 10.53 -9.59 -2.31
N LEU A 63 10.41 -9.48 -1.00
CA LEU A 63 10.73 -8.23 -0.29
C LEU A 63 12.18 -7.83 -0.40
N ASP A 64 13.12 -8.78 -0.40
CA ASP A 64 14.54 -8.46 -0.56
C ASP A 64 14.81 -7.81 -1.92
N ASP A 65 14.16 -8.31 -2.97
CA ASP A 65 14.23 -7.73 -4.31
C ASP A 65 13.66 -6.30 -4.32
N TYR A 66 12.51 -6.10 -3.66
CA TYR A 66 11.92 -4.78 -3.53
C TYR A 66 12.90 -3.79 -2.86
N PHE A 67 13.45 -4.14 -1.70
CA PHE A 67 14.35 -3.26 -0.95
C PHE A 67 15.66 -3.03 -1.67
N ARG A 68 16.19 -4.03 -2.39
CA ARG A 68 17.40 -3.87 -3.18
C ARG A 68 17.22 -2.81 -4.26
N GLN A 69 16.05 -2.73 -4.89
CA GLN A 69 15.78 -1.79 -5.96
C GLN A 69 15.34 -0.41 -5.46
N ASN A 70 14.71 -0.31 -4.31
CA ASN A 70 14.06 0.93 -3.85
C ASN A 70 14.67 1.52 -2.57
N GLY A 71 15.41 0.72 -1.79
CA GLY A 71 15.89 1.16 -0.48
C GLY A 71 14.78 1.15 0.58
N ASP A 72 15.13 1.61 1.77
CA ASP A 72 14.23 1.61 2.95
C ASP A 72 14.20 2.96 3.68
N GLU A 73 14.63 4.03 3.04
CA GLU A 73 14.90 5.30 3.70
C GLU A 73 13.65 6.03 4.15
N ASN A 74 12.57 5.97 3.38
CA ASN A 74 11.33 6.67 3.70
C ASN A 74 10.13 5.72 3.53
N ILE A 75 10.05 4.74 4.42
CA ILE A 75 9.00 3.73 4.42
C ILE A 75 8.11 3.88 5.65
N TRP A 76 6.84 3.52 5.49
CA TRP A 76 5.91 3.33 6.59
C TRP A 76 5.21 1.99 6.42
N LEU A 77 5.06 1.26 7.52
CA LEU A 77 4.45 -0.07 7.55
C LEU A 77 3.05 0.05 8.15
N ALA A 78 2.04 -0.13 7.34
CA ALA A 78 0.65 -0.11 7.79
C ALA A 78 0.30 -1.45 8.44
N THR A 79 0.02 -1.42 9.73
CA THR A 79 -0.25 -2.64 10.50
C THR A 79 -1.18 -2.34 11.67
N THR A 80 -2.10 -3.27 11.97
CA THR A 80 -2.96 -3.18 13.15
C THR A 80 -2.18 -3.30 14.47
N LYS A 81 -0.90 -3.68 14.39
CA LYS A 81 0.01 -3.79 15.54
C LYS A 81 0.89 -2.55 15.72
N GLY A 82 0.70 -1.53 14.90
CA GLY A 82 1.39 -0.26 15.05
C GLY A 82 0.87 0.52 16.26
N SER A 83 1.74 1.33 16.85
CA SER A 83 1.39 2.21 17.96
C SER A 83 1.24 3.66 17.56
N LEU A 84 1.78 4.05 16.41
CA LEU A 84 1.71 5.41 15.89
C LEU A 84 0.47 5.56 15.00
N PRO A 85 -0.43 6.51 15.29
CA PRO A 85 -1.50 6.83 14.36
C PRO A 85 -0.92 7.27 13.00
N TYR A 86 -1.55 6.84 11.91
CA TYR A 86 -1.05 7.16 10.57
C TYR A 86 -0.93 8.67 10.32
N THR A 87 -1.73 9.47 11.02
CA THR A 87 -1.71 10.94 10.90
C THR A 87 -0.47 11.58 11.54
N ASP A 88 0.23 10.86 12.41
CA ASP A 88 1.44 11.37 13.06
C ASP A 88 2.73 11.03 12.28
N ALA A 89 2.63 10.27 11.23
CA ALA A 89 3.76 9.92 10.38
C ALA A 89 4.04 11.03 9.36
N ASP A 90 5.30 11.35 9.16
CA ASP A 90 5.71 12.28 8.08
C ASP A 90 5.73 11.53 6.75
N MET A 91 4.75 11.81 5.92
CA MET A 91 4.57 11.19 4.61
C MET A 91 4.91 12.14 3.46
N THR A 92 5.79 13.10 3.70
CA THR A 92 6.25 14.04 2.66
C THR A 92 7.38 13.45 1.83
N GLY A 93 7.66 14.07 0.68
CA GLY A 93 8.74 13.64 -0.20
C GLY A 93 8.43 12.35 -0.96
N ASN A 94 9.48 11.60 -1.26
CA ASN A 94 9.35 10.29 -1.91
C ASN A 94 9.11 9.23 -0.83
N VAL A 95 7.87 8.84 -0.62
CA VAL A 95 7.46 7.97 0.47
C VAL A 95 6.90 6.65 -0.07
N SER A 96 7.18 5.56 0.63
CA SER A 96 6.66 4.23 0.34
C SER A 96 5.80 3.75 1.49
N LEU A 97 4.57 3.37 1.19
CA LEU A 97 3.59 2.86 2.15
C LEU A 97 3.41 1.36 1.89
N LEU A 98 3.82 0.53 2.85
CA LEU A 98 3.78 -0.92 2.75
C LEU A 98 2.56 -1.49 3.45
N PHE A 99 1.83 -2.35 2.75
CA PHE A 99 0.61 -3.01 3.24
C PHE A 99 0.77 -4.52 3.13
N GLY A 100 0.36 -5.25 4.15
CA GLY A 100 0.43 -6.69 4.18
C GLY A 100 -0.74 -7.39 3.50
N LYS A 101 -0.65 -8.71 3.41
CA LYS A 101 -1.72 -9.52 2.84
C LYS A 101 -2.96 -9.53 3.73
N GLU A 102 -4.09 -9.83 3.11
CA GLU A 102 -5.41 -9.67 3.74
C GLU A 102 -5.59 -10.57 4.98
N THR A 103 -5.03 -11.78 4.97
CA THR A 103 -5.22 -12.74 6.06
C THR A 103 -4.29 -12.56 7.24
N ALA A 104 -3.06 -12.07 7.04
CA ALA A 104 -2.03 -12.08 8.08
C ALA A 104 -1.27 -10.75 8.24
N GLY A 105 -1.50 -9.78 7.36
CA GLY A 105 -0.77 -8.51 7.40
C GLY A 105 0.69 -8.65 6.98
N LEU A 106 1.51 -7.71 7.42
CA LEU A 106 2.95 -7.70 7.13
C LEU A 106 3.68 -8.77 7.96
N PRO A 107 4.79 -9.32 7.42
CA PRO A 107 5.59 -10.30 8.16
C PRO A 107 6.10 -9.71 9.48
N ALA A 108 6.13 -10.54 10.54
CA ALA A 108 6.59 -10.12 11.86
C ALA A 108 8.03 -9.60 11.83
N TRP A 109 8.92 -10.26 11.07
CA TRP A 109 10.32 -9.84 10.98
C TRP A 109 10.47 -8.43 10.41
N LEU A 110 9.60 -8.03 9.49
CA LEU A 110 9.62 -6.69 8.90
C LEU A 110 9.23 -5.63 9.92
N ARG A 111 8.18 -5.89 10.71
CA ARG A 111 7.76 -5.00 11.79
C ARG A 111 8.82 -4.88 12.89
N GLU A 112 9.49 -5.97 13.20
CA GLU A 112 10.56 -6.01 14.21
C GLU A 112 11.80 -5.25 13.73
N LYS A 113 12.10 -5.28 12.43
CA LYS A 113 13.23 -4.55 11.85
C LYS A 113 13.01 -3.04 11.85
N TYR A 114 11.77 -2.59 11.69
CA TYR A 114 11.41 -1.17 11.62
C TYR A 114 10.32 -0.80 12.64
N PRO A 115 10.58 -0.96 13.94
CA PRO A 115 9.53 -0.76 14.94
C PRO A 115 9.01 0.68 15.00
N ASP A 116 9.84 1.67 14.66
CA ASP A 116 9.47 3.07 14.67
C ASP A 116 8.77 3.52 13.37
N ARG A 117 8.58 2.60 12.44
CA ARG A 117 7.93 2.86 11.16
C ARG A 117 6.56 2.18 11.03
N CYS A 118 6.04 1.63 12.12
CA CYS A 118 4.75 0.96 12.13
C CYS A 118 3.64 1.95 12.47
N ILE A 119 2.71 2.12 11.55
CA ILE A 119 1.56 3.02 11.69
C ILE A 119 0.26 2.24 11.64
N ARG A 120 -0.78 2.80 12.23
CA ARG A 120 -2.10 2.18 12.21
C ARG A 120 -3.19 3.20 11.98
N ILE A 121 -4.30 2.73 11.43
CA ILE A 121 -5.55 3.46 11.38
C ILE A 121 -6.28 3.21 12.71
N PRO A 122 -6.61 4.24 13.49
CA PRO A 122 -7.36 4.05 14.73
C PRO A 122 -8.74 3.41 14.46
N MET A 123 -9.12 2.48 15.32
CA MET A 123 -10.40 1.76 15.24
C MET A 123 -10.96 1.58 16.64
N ILE A 124 -12.24 1.29 16.74
CA ILE A 124 -12.84 0.86 18.01
C ILE A 124 -12.22 -0.46 18.46
N SER A 125 -12.24 -0.74 19.75
CA SER A 125 -11.53 -1.89 20.34
C SER A 125 -12.03 -3.25 19.82
N GLU A 126 -13.29 -3.32 19.43
CA GLU A 126 -13.92 -4.55 18.94
C GLU A 126 -13.61 -4.84 17.48
N ALA A 127 -13.12 -3.87 16.75
CA ALA A 127 -12.75 -4.05 15.33
C ALA A 127 -11.36 -4.67 15.21
N ARG A 128 -11.22 -5.61 14.27
CA ARG A 128 -9.93 -6.30 14.02
C ARG A 128 -9.09 -5.59 12.97
N SER A 129 -9.71 -5.24 11.85
CA SER A 129 -9.04 -4.61 10.72
C SER A 129 -10.06 -3.99 9.79
N LEU A 130 -9.59 -3.08 8.94
CA LEU A 130 -10.34 -2.59 7.79
C LEU A 130 -10.01 -3.43 6.57
N ASN A 131 -10.90 -3.42 5.58
CA ASN A 131 -10.60 -3.96 4.26
C ASN A 131 -9.32 -3.34 3.72
N LEU A 132 -8.47 -4.14 3.06
CA LEU A 132 -7.16 -3.71 2.58
C LEU A 132 -7.27 -2.51 1.63
N SER A 133 -8.16 -2.54 0.66
CA SER A 133 -8.30 -1.44 -0.30
C SER A 133 -8.77 -0.15 0.36
N ASN A 134 -9.61 -0.24 1.38
CA ASN A 134 -10.03 0.92 2.18
C ASN A 134 -8.86 1.49 2.98
N SER A 135 -8.07 0.64 3.62
CA SER A 135 -6.87 1.07 4.37
C SER A 135 -5.89 1.80 3.46
N VAL A 136 -5.65 1.26 2.27
CA VAL A 136 -4.78 1.89 1.28
C VAL A 136 -5.31 3.27 0.89
N ALA A 137 -6.59 3.39 0.60
CA ALA A 137 -7.19 4.67 0.22
C ALA A 137 -7.08 5.72 1.34
N VAL A 138 -7.37 5.33 2.58
CA VAL A 138 -7.30 6.23 3.74
C VAL A 138 -5.88 6.78 3.90
N ILE A 139 -4.87 5.92 3.94
CA ILE A 139 -3.48 6.33 4.18
C ILE A 139 -2.91 7.07 2.97
N THR A 140 -3.25 6.65 1.76
CA THR A 140 -2.84 7.33 0.53
C THR A 140 -3.29 8.79 0.52
N TYR A 141 -4.56 9.05 0.84
CA TYR A 141 -5.08 10.41 0.86
C TYR A 141 -4.53 11.25 2.01
N GLU A 142 -4.15 10.65 3.12
CA GLU A 142 -3.41 11.38 4.16
C GLU A 142 -2.03 11.81 3.65
N ALA A 143 -1.30 10.93 2.99
CA ALA A 143 -0.02 11.27 2.38
C ALA A 143 -0.17 12.41 1.36
N LEU A 144 -1.21 12.35 0.52
CA LEU A 144 -1.50 13.40 -0.45
C LEU A 144 -1.86 14.72 0.23
N ARG A 145 -2.63 14.68 1.32
CA ARG A 145 -2.96 15.87 2.10
C ARG A 145 -1.68 16.54 2.62
N GLN A 146 -0.77 15.77 3.19
CA GLN A 146 0.51 16.29 3.68
C GLN A 146 1.35 16.92 2.58
N GLN A 147 1.21 16.44 1.35
CA GLN A 147 1.93 16.93 0.18
C GLN A 147 1.17 18.01 -0.61
N ASN A 148 0.04 18.51 -0.08
CA ASN A 148 -0.83 19.48 -0.73
C ASN A 148 -1.40 19.01 -2.08
N PHE A 149 -1.76 17.74 -2.19
CA PHE A 149 -2.41 17.13 -3.35
C PHE A 149 -1.72 17.48 -4.68
N PRO A 150 -0.42 17.14 -4.86
CA PRO A 150 0.34 17.52 -6.04
C PRO A 150 -0.29 16.94 -7.31
N ASN A 151 -0.47 17.82 -8.31
CA ASN A 151 -1.01 17.45 -9.63
C ASN A 151 -2.47 16.96 -9.62
N LEU A 152 -3.20 17.13 -8.54
CA LEU A 152 -4.61 16.79 -8.46
C LEU A 152 -5.48 18.04 -8.64
N LYS A 153 -6.71 17.81 -9.11
CA LYS A 153 -7.72 18.86 -9.26
C LYS A 153 -8.76 18.76 -8.14
N TYR A 154 -9.31 19.87 -7.73
CA TYR A 154 -10.45 19.91 -6.83
C TYR A 154 -11.54 20.81 -7.34
#